data_bc05f56dcfc72a45466fdf4ab1c494a2
#
_entry.id   bc05f56dcfc72a45466fdf4ab1c494a2
#
_cell.length_a   1.000
_cell.length_b   1.000
_cell.length_c   1.000
_cell.angle_alpha   90.00
_cell.angle_beta   90.00
_cell.angle_gamma   90.00
#
_symmetry.space_group_name_H-M   'P 1'
#
loop_
_entity.id
_entity.type
_entity.pdbx_description
1 polymer ?
#
loop_
_entity_poly.entity_id
_entity_poly.type
_entity_poly.pdbx_seq_one_letter_code
_entity_poly.pdbx_strand_id
1 'polypeptide(L)'
;MEDPSKNRPIKGKSRNIPWGSEEEIHAWTSYRISLRAVRRLQVLKKKLGFKTYEGVILYLANLAEREGLIPVASLEKLENDTRPCLITGEPGSGKTLFIKSILEKFSPDTSILLIDVADEYNMLEKLDLGQVFSIKWEQHGQRYRFVPNPNLEISKAEAGAIFSHLNLIKQANLLKHWIIIVEEAHRFQEDRNFNSLVAEARKFTKKLILITADWKPWDGKAIIYKPPQ
;
A
#
# COMPACT_ATOMS: atom_id res chain seq x y z
N MET A 1 -48.24 8.12 11.21
CA MET A 1 -47.41 9.33 11.01
C MET A 1 -46.33 9.30 12.06
N GLU A 2 -45.14 8.89 11.66
CA GLU A 2 -43.99 8.86 12.57
C GLU A 2 -43.38 10.26 12.66
N ASP A 3 -43.09 10.69 13.89
CA ASP A 3 -42.55 12.00 14.23
C ASP A 3 -41.12 12.14 13.66
N PRO A 4 -40.85 13.07 12.72
CA PRO A 4 -39.55 13.28 12.11
C PRO A 4 -38.49 13.88 13.07
N SER A 5 -38.85 14.18 14.32
CA SER A 5 -37.95 14.77 15.32
C SER A 5 -36.99 13.74 15.97
N LYS A 6 -37.23 12.42 15.77
CA LYS A 6 -36.43 11.36 16.42
C LYS A 6 -35.07 11.05 15.75
N ASN A 7 -34.77 11.66 14.63
CA ASN A 7 -33.50 11.44 13.89
C ASN A 7 -32.58 12.66 13.85
N ARG A 8 -32.67 13.55 14.83
CA ARG A 8 -31.65 14.60 14.92
C ARG A 8 -30.34 14.02 15.42
N PRO A 9 -29.21 14.29 14.74
CA PRO A 9 -27.90 13.92 15.27
C PRO A 9 -27.77 14.57 16.64
N ILE A 10 -27.44 13.77 17.63
CA ILE A 10 -27.21 14.24 19.00
C ILE A 10 -26.00 15.17 18.92
N LYS A 11 -26.24 16.49 18.88
CA LYS A 11 -25.22 17.48 19.21
C LYS A 11 -24.91 17.30 20.69
N GLY A 12 -24.02 16.37 20.97
CA GLY A 12 -23.73 15.93 22.31
C GLY A 12 -23.05 17.01 23.12
N LYS A 13 -23.60 17.29 24.27
CA LYS A 13 -22.80 17.75 25.39
C LYS A 13 -22.01 16.52 25.86
N SER A 14 -20.75 16.42 25.48
CA SER A 14 -19.86 15.30 25.81
C SER A 14 -19.33 15.37 27.24
N ARG A 15 -20.18 15.66 28.21
CA ARG A 15 -19.80 15.53 29.62
C ARG A 15 -20.00 14.09 30.04
N ASN A 16 -18.90 13.34 30.15
CA ASN A 16 -18.78 11.97 30.65
C ASN A 16 -18.70 10.84 29.64
N ILE A 17 -18.15 11.06 28.43
CA ILE A 17 -17.68 9.96 27.64
C ILE A 17 -16.19 9.79 27.98
N PRO A 18 -15.73 8.66 28.52
CA PRO A 18 -14.31 8.41 28.84
C PRO A 18 -13.54 7.99 27.57
N TRP A 19 -13.58 8.83 26.58
CA TRP A 19 -13.07 8.55 25.25
C TRP A 19 -12.01 9.58 24.93
N GLY A 20 -11.06 9.26 24.14
CA GLY A 20 -9.99 10.12 23.72
C GLY A 20 -10.33 11.57 23.40
N SER A 21 -9.46 12.28 22.76
CA SER A 21 -9.65 13.70 22.46
C SER A 21 -10.96 13.96 21.67
N GLU A 22 -11.47 15.19 21.71
CA GLU A 22 -12.64 15.60 20.90
C GLU A 22 -12.41 15.31 19.40
N GLU A 23 -11.18 15.35 18.94
CA GLU A 23 -10.76 15.01 17.57
C GLU A 23 -10.96 13.52 17.25
N GLU A 24 -10.64 12.61 18.19
CA GLU A 24 -10.92 11.18 18.01
C GLU A 24 -12.42 10.91 17.92
N ILE A 25 -13.22 11.57 18.75
CA ILE A 25 -14.69 11.45 18.73
C ILE A 25 -15.25 11.96 17.40
N HIS A 26 -14.71 13.06 16.86
CA HIS A 26 -15.15 13.63 15.60
C HIS A 26 -14.81 12.72 14.41
N ALA A 27 -13.62 12.12 14.40
CA ALA A 27 -13.23 11.16 13.39
C ALA A 27 -14.16 9.94 13.36
N TRP A 28 -14.50 9.39 14.52
CA TRP A 28 -15.38 8.22 14.64
C TRP A 28 -16.83 8.50 14.27
N THR A 29 -17.35 9.67 14.61
CA THR A 29 -18.73 10.06 14.26
C THR A 29 -18.91 10.31 12.77
N SER A 30 -17.87 10.73 12.07
CA SER A 30 -17.91 10.91 10.61
C SER A 30 -18.12 9.58 9.86
N TYR A 31 -17.67 8.44 10.42
CA TYR A 31 -17.86 7.11 9.84
C TYR A 31 -19.17 6.43 10.23
N ARG A 32 -20.09 7.11 10.96
CA ARG A 32 -21.37 6.55 11.41
C ARG A 32 -21.25 5.24 12.19
N ILE A 33 -20.19 5.06 12.94
CA ILE A 33 -20.01 3.87 13.77
C ILE A 33 -20.97 3.95 14.96
N SER A 34 -21.70 2.87 15.23
CA SER A 34 -22.64 2.83 16.34
C SER A 34 -21.93 2.93 17.70
N LEU A 35 -22.54 3.59 18.68
CA LEU A 35 -22.02 3.67 20.05
C LEU A 35 -21.71 2.30 20.65
N ARG A 36 -22.46 1.26 20.24
CA ARG A 36 -22.24 -0.12 20.67
C ARG A 36 -20.92 -0.66 20.12
N ALA A 37 -20.62 -0.37 18.85
CA ALA A 37 -19.36 -0.80 18.23
C ALA A 37 -18.18 -0.10 18.87
N VAL A 38 -18.28 1.19 19.10
CA VAL A 38 -17.24 1.97 19.74
C VAL A 38 -16.94 1.45 21.16
N ARG A 39 -17.95 1.15 21.97
CA ARG A 39 -17.78 0.54 23.31
C ARG A 39 -17.03 -0.80 23.24
N ARG A 40 -17.34 -1.64 22.26
CA ARG A 40 -16.62 -2.90 22.05
C ARG A 40 -15.16 -2.68 21.68
N LEU A 41 -14.86 -1.74 20.80
CA LEU A 41 -13.49 -1.37 20.45
C LEU A 41 -12.71 -0.84 21.67
N GLN A 42 -13.36 -0.06 22.54
CA GLN A 42 -12.74 0.42 23.78
C GLN A 42 -12.35 -0.73 24.71
N VAL A 43 -13.22 -1.71 24.89
CA VAL A 43 -12.93 -2.91 25.70
C VAL A 43 -11.77 -3.69 25.09
N LEU A 44 -11.75 -3.87 23.76
CA LEU A 44 -10.67 -4.54 23.05
C LEU A 44 -9.35 -3.79 23.16
N LYS A 45 -9.36 -2.47 22.96
CA LYS A 45 -8.19 -1.61 23.16
C LYS A 45 -7.53 -1.87 24.52
N LYS A 46 -8.32 -1.84 25.59
CA LYS A 46 -7.84 -2.08 26.96
C LYS A 46 -7.32 -3.51 27.15
N LYS A 47 -8.06 -4.52 26.67
CA LYS A 47 -7.69 -5.94 26.83
C LYS A 47 -6.44 -6.31 26.05
N LEU A 48 -6.25 -5.75 24.86
CA LEU A 48 -5.13 -6.06 23.97
C LEU A 48 -3.93 -5.13 24.17
N GLY A 49 -4.02 -4.14 25.05
CA GLY A 49 -2.93 -3.23 25.37
C GLY A 49 -2.59 -2.20 24.27
N PHE A 50 -3.48 -1.97 23.31
CA PHE A 50 -3.24 -0.98 22.27
C PHE A 50 -3.36 0.44 22.81
N LYS A 51 -2.49 1.34 22.32
CA LYS A 51 -2.52 2.78 22.67
C LYS A 51 -3.61 3.54 21.91
N THR A 52 -3.93 3.13 20.68
CA THR A 52 -4.88 3.79 19.78
C THR A 52 -6.01 2.86 19.35
N TYR A 53 -7.12 3.39 18.91
CA TYR A 53 -8.20 2.61 18.30
C TYR A 53 -7.81 2.08 16.92
N GLU A 54 -7.01 2.84 16.20
CA GLU A 54 -6.43 2.42 14.92
C GLU A 54 -5.68 1.09 15.06
N GLY A 55 -4.83 0.95 16.08
CA GLY A 55 -4.14 -0.31 16.37
C GLY A 55 -5.11 -1.47 16.61
N VAL A 56 -6.23 -1.25 17.28
CA VAL A 56 -7.26 -2.29 17.46
C VAL A 56 -7.92 -2.66 16.14
N ILE A 57 -8.24 -1.67 15.31
CA ILE A 57 -8.91 -1.89 14.02
C ILE A 57 -7.98 -2.66 13.08
N LEU A 58 -6.72 -2.25 12.98
CA LEU A 58 -5.72 -2.95 12.18
C LEU A 58 -5.51 -4.39 12.66
N TYR A 59 -5.45 -4.61 13.96
CA TYR A 59 -5.37 -5.95 14.53
C TYR A 59 -6.60 -6.80 14.17
N LEU A 60 -7.81 -6.24 14.29
CA LEU A 60 -9.04 -6.95 13.95
C LEU A 60 -9.16 -7.20 12.44
N ALA A 61 -8.71 -6.27 11.60
CA ALA A 61 -8.66 -6.45 10.16
C ALA A 61 -7.71 -7.60 9.78
N ASN A 62 -6.49 -7.60 10.32
CA ASN A 62 -5.52 -8.67 10.12
C ASN A 62 -6.02 -10.03 10.65
N LEU A 63 -6.71 -10.03 11.80
CA LEU A 63 -7.32 -11.24 12.35
C LEU A 63 -8.43 -11.75 11.43
N ALA A 64 -9.30 -10.87 10.96
CA ALA A 64 -10.40 -11.21 10.06
C ALA A 64 -9.88 -11.73 8.71
N GLU A 65 -8.77 -11.21 8.20
CA GLU A 65 -8.09 -11.74 7.01
C GLU A 65 -7.53 -13.15 7.28
N ARG A 66 -6.85 -13.35 8.42
CA ARG A 66 -6.30 -14.66 8.81
C ARG A 66 -7.36 -15.73 8.98
N GLU A 67 -8.52 -15.36 9.52
CA GLU A 67 -9.68 -16.24 9.75
C GLU A 67 -10.58 -16.35 8.48
N GLY A 68 -10.19 -15.74 7.34
CA GLY A 68 -10.98 -15.77 6.10
C GLY A 68 -12.33 -15.05 6.19
N LEU A 69 -12.52 -14.20 7.21
CA LEU A 69 -13.77 -13.46 7.43
C LEU A 69 -13.91 -12.23 6.55
N ILE A 70 -12.78 -11.70 6.06
CA ILE A 70 -12.75 -10.67 5.03
C ILE A 70 -12.32 -11.37 3.74
N PRO A 71 -13.10 -11.27 2.66
CA PRO A 71 -12.67 -11.84 1.40
C PRO A 71 -11.31 -11.26 1.03
N VAL A 72 -10.34 -12.12 0.77
CA VAL A 72 -9.03 -11.77 0.18
C VAL A 72 -9.23 -11.29 -1.27
N ALA A 73 -10.41 -10.82 -1.61
CA ALA A 73 -10.78 -10.25 -2.90
C ALA A 73 -9.81 -9.16 -3.39
N SER A 74 -8.99 -8.63 -2.45
CA SER A 74 -7.98 -7.65 -2.77
C SER A 74 -6.74 -8.26 -3.42
N LEU A 75 -6.26 -9.43 -2.97
CA LEU A 75 -5.02 -10.03 -3.50
C LEU A 75 -5.29 -10.73 -4.82
N GLU A 76 -6.34 -11.53 -4.88
CA GLU A 76 -6.77 -12.23 -6.09
C GLU A 76 -7.14 -11.23 -7.22
N LYS A 77 -7.80 -10.14 -6.86
CA LYS A 77 -8.10 -9.05 -7.77
C LYS A 77 -6.84 -8.28 -8.18
N LEU A 78 -5.88 -8.15 -7.27
CA LEU A 78 -4.60 -7.52 -7.54
C LEU A 78 -3.72 -8.39 -8.44
N GLU A 79 -3.74 -9.70 -8.29
CA GLU A 79 -3.00 -10.64 -9.13
C GLU A 79 -3.62 -10.83 -10.53
N ASN A 80 -4.94 -10.85 -10.62
CA ASN A 80 -5.65 -11.14 -11.88
C ASN A 80 -5.85 -9.92 -12.78
N ASP A 81 -5.75 -8.70 -12.26
CA ASP A 81 -5.85 -7.50 -13.08
C ASP A 81 -4.47 -7.08 -13.58
N THR A 82 -4.27 -7.05 -14.88
CA THR A 82 -2.97 -6.73 -15.51
C THR A 82 -2.60 -5.24 -15.48
N ARG A 83 -3.53 -4.36 -15.11
CA ARG A 83 -3.24 -2.91 -15.01
C ARG A 83 -2.31 -2.63 -13.85
N PRO A 84 -1.48 -1.56 -13.91
CA PRO A 84 -0.75 -1.09 -12.75
C PRO A 84 -1.69 -0.90 -11.56
N CYS A 85 -1.22 -1.25 -10.37
CA CYS A 85 -1.93 -1.02 -9.12
C CYS A 85 -1.35 0.22 -8.44
N LEU A 86 -2.19 1.16 -8.10
CA LEU A 86 -1.82 2.37 -7.36
C LEU A 86 -2.32 2.25 -5.92
N ILE A 87 -1.39 2.18 -4.97
CA ILE A 87 -1.70 2.19 -3.55
C ILE A 87 -1.50 3.61 -3.05
N THR A 88 -2.60 4.25 -2.66
CA THR A 88 -2.58 5.64 -2.25
C THR A 88 -3.20 5.83 -0.87
N GLY A 89 -2.75 6.84 -0.17
CA GLY A 89 -3.23 7.24 1.15
C GLY A 89 -2.27 8.21 1.81
N GLU A 90 -2.72 8.92 2.81
CA GLU A 90 -1.90 9.85 3.58
C GLU A 90 -0.74 9.15 4.30
N PRO A 91 0.30 9.88 4.73
CA PRO A 91 1.30 9.36 5.64
C PRO A 91 0.64 8.71 6.87
N GLY A 92 1.09 7.52 7.26
CA GLY A 92 0.50 6.77 8.38
C GLY A 92 -0.77 5.97 8.06
N SER A 93 -1.29 6.00 6.83
CA SER A 93 -2.49 5.24 6.43
C SER A 93 -2.29 3.72 6.31
N GLY A 94 -1.11 3.20 6.67
CA GLY A 94 -0.85 1.77 6.66
C GLY A 94 -0.40 1.19 5.31
N LYS A 95 -0.04 2.02 4.32
CA LYS A 95 0.44 1.56 3.00
C LYS A 95 1.57 0.54 3.10
N THR A 96 2.60 0.85 3.88
CA THR A 96 3.76 -0.03 4.09
C THR A 96 3.37 -1.36 4.72
N LEU A 97 2.50 -1.35 5.74
CA LEU A 97 2.01 -2.57 6.38
C LEU A 97 1.19 -3.43 5.40
N PHE A 98 0.37 -2.78 4.59
CA PHE A 98 -0.41 -3.46 3.55
C PHE A 98 0.52 -4.14 2.53
N ILE A 99 1.55 -3.44 2.04
CA ILE A 99 2.52 -4.03 1.11
C ILE A 99 3.28 -5.19 1.75
N LYS A 100 3.73 -5.05 2.99
CA LYS A 100 4.39 -6.16 3.71
C LYS A 100 3.49 -7.40 3.77
N SER A 101 2.22 -7.22 4.08
CA SER A 101 1.24 -8.32 4.11
C SER A 101 1.01 -8.98 2.75
N ILE A 102 1.08 -8.20 1.67
CA ILE A 102 0.97 -8.74 0.30
C ILE A 102 2.23 -9.50 -0.09
N LEU A 103 3.41 -8.96 0.24
CA LEU A 103 4.70 -9.59 -0.08
C LEU A 103 4.81 -11.00 0.53
N GLU A 104 4.26 -11.21 1.73
CA GLU A 104 4.22 -12.51 2.40
C GLU A 104 3.28 -13.52 1.69
N LYS A 105 2.24 -13.01 1.03
CA LYS A 105 1.22 -13.85 0.38
C LYS A 105 1.55 -14.22 -1.07
N PHE A 106 2.48 -13.51 -1.71
CA PHE A 106 2.90 -13.90 -3.06
C PHE A 106 3.61 -15.26 -3.06
N SER A 107 3.31 -16.06 -4.09
CA SER A 107 3.97 -17.36 -4.28
C SER A 107 5.51 -17.23 -4.18
N PRO A 108 6.21 -18.18 -3.55
CA PRO A 108 7.67 -18.21 -3.50
C PRO A 108 8.34 -18.08 -4.87
N ASP A 109 7.70 -18.58 -5.93
CA ASP A 109 8.20 -18.49 -7.30
C ASP A 109 8.02 -17.11 -7.95
N THR A 110 7.34 -16.19 -7.26
CA THR A 110 7.14 -14.83 -7.77
C THR A 110 8.38 -13.99 -7.51
N SER A 111 8.97 -13.47 -8.58
CA SER A 111 10.10 -12.56 -8.49
C SER A 111 9.63 -11.14 -8.21
N ILE A 112 10.35 -10.43 -7.33
CA ILE A 112 9.99 -9.09 -6.85
C ILE A 112 11.22 -8.20 -6.90
N LEU A 113 11.06 -7.01 -7.49
CA LEU A 113 11.99 -5.90 -7.31
C LEU A 113 11.21 -4.71 -6.73
N LEU A 114 11.63 -4.25 -5.55
CA LEU A 114 11.04 -3.11 -4.85
C LEU A 114 12.05 -1.97 -4.79
N ILE A 115 11.66 -0.79 -5.24
CA ILE A 115 12.39 0.48 -5.01
C ILE A 115 11.88 1.04 -3.69
N ASP A 116 12.67 0.88 -2.62
CA ASP A 116 12.35 1.11 -1.22
C ASP A 116 12.94 2.46 -0.77
N VAL A 117 12.20 3.52 -1.01
CA VAL A 117 12.70 4.89 -0.74
C VAL A 117 12.86 5.17 0.76
N ALA A 118 12.07 4.52 1.60
CA ALA A 118 12.08 4.73 3.05
C ALA A 118 12.94 3.71 3.83
N ASP A 119 13.55 2.73 3.14
CA ASP A 119 14.34 1.62 3.75
C ASP A 119 13.54 0.80 4.77
N GLU A 120 12.26 0.50 4.46
CA GLU A 120 11.34 -0.14 5.40
C GLU A 120 11.12 -1.64 5.16
N TYR A 121 11.51 -2.21 4.00
CA TYR A 121 11.16 -3.59 3.60
C TYR A 121 12.29 -4.58 3.84
N ASN A 122 12.75 -4.69 5.09
CA ASN A 122 13.90 -5.52 5.50
C ASN A 122 13.74 -7.04 5.27
N MET A 123 12.54 -7.51 4.92
CA MET A 123 12.31 -8.91 4.54
C MET A 123 12.80 -9.24 3.13
N LEU A 124 13.15 -8.26 2.33
CA LEU A 124 13.73 -8.43 1.00
C LEU A 124 15.24 -8.23 1.03
N GLU A 125 15.96 -8.97 0.21
CA GLU A 125 17.41 -8.80 0.05
C GLU A 125 17.73 -7.44 -0.55
N LYS A 126 18.60 -6.68 0.12
CA LYS A 126 19.01 -5.34 -0.33
C LYS A 126 20.11 -5.45 -1.37
N LEU A 127 19.91 -4.84 -2.52
CA LEU A 127 20.90 -4.72 -3.58
C LEU A 127 21.42 -3.29 -3.70
N ASP A 128 22.67 -3.15 -4.10
CA ASP A 128 23.19 -1.91 -4.65
C ASP A 128 22.84 -1.75 -6.15
N LEU A 129 23.12 -0.57 -6.71
CA LEU A 129 22.77 -0.25 -8.09
C LEU A 129 23.43 -1.21 -9.10
N GLY A 130 24.70 -1.57 -8.88
CA GLY A 130 25.45 -2.50 -9.75
C GLY A 130 24.88 -3.92 -9.71
N GLN A 131 24.45 -4.34 -8.52
CA GLN A 131 23.80 -5.64 -8.34
C GLN A 131 22.42 -5.68 -9.03
N VAL A 132 21.65 -4.59 -9.00
CA VAL A 132 20.37 -4.50 -9.74
C VAL A 132 20.59 -4.73 -11.24
N PHE A 133 21.65 -4.16 -11.82
CA PHE A 133 21.98 -4.37 -13.23
C PHE A 133 22.50 -5.78 -13.55
N SER A 134 22.92 -6.51 -12.53
CA SER A 134 23.44 -7.88 -12.64
C SER A 134 22.39 -8.95 -12.33
N ILE A 135 21.14 -8.57 -12.08
CA ILE A 135 20.04 -9.51 -11.81
C ILE A 135 19.87 -10.47 -13.01
N LYS A 136 19.75 -11.76 -12.72
CA LYS A 136 19.37 -12.77 -13.71
C LYS A 136 17.86 -12.79 -13.88
N TRP A 137 17.36 -11.92 -14.74
CA TRP A 137 15.94 -11.63 -14.92
C TRP A 137 15.09 -12.83 -15.38
N GLU A 138 15.71 -13.85 -15.95
CA GLU A 138 15.08 -15.12 -16.36
C GLU A 138 14.79 -16.06 -15.19
N GLN A 139 15.40 -15.84 -14.01
CA GLN A 139 15.22 -16.69 -12.85
C GLN A 139 13.96 -16.31 -12.07
N HIS A 140 13.26 -17.33 -11.56
CA HIS A 140 12.06 -17.17 -10.73
C HIS A 140 12.39 -17.12 -9.25
N GLY A 141 11.48 -16.59 -8.45
CA GLY A 141 11.54 -16.59 -6.99
C GLY A 141 12.55 -15.63 -6.38
N GLN A 142 13.14 -14.74 -7.17
CA GLN A 142 14.09 -13.74 -6.68
C GLN A 142 13.34 -12.58 -6.04
N ARG A 143 13.76 -12.15 -4.84
CA ARG A 143 13.07 -11.11 -4.07
C ARG A 143 14.05 -10.09 -3.55
N TYR A 144 14.08 -8.94 -4.20
CA TYR A 144 15.05 -7.88 -3.97
C TYR A 144 14.41 -6.55 -3.67
N ARG A 145 15.14 -5.72 -2.94
CA ARG A 145 14.87 -4.29 -2.82
C ARG A 145 16.11 -3.47 -3.15
N PHE A 146 15.90 -2.33 -3.73
CA PHE A 146 16.90 -1.31 -3.93
C PHE A 146 16.53 -0.09 -3.08
N VAL A 147 17.45 0.37 -2.24
CA VAL A 147 17.27 1.56 -1.41
C VAL A 147 18.07 2.69 -2.03
N PRO A 148 17.40 3.66 -2.66
CA PRO A 148 18.09 4.78 -3.29
C PRO A 148 18.75 5.69 -2.26
N ASN A 149 19.67 6.52 -2.73
CA ASN A 149 20.35 7.50 -1.89
C ASN A 149 19.31 8.44 -1.23
N PRO A 150 19.47 8.81 0.05
CA PRO A 150 18.55 9.72 0.73
C PRO A 150 18.50 11.14 0.12
N ASN A 151 19.55 11.56 -0.62
CA ASN A 151 19.52 12.80 -1.39
C ASN A 151 18.56 12.63 -2.59
N LEU A 152 17.59 13.53 -2.69
CA LEU A 152 16.51 13.43 -3.68
C LEU A 152 16.99 13.38 -5.13
N GLU A 153 17.99 14.21 -5.48
CA GLU A 153 18.49 14.28 -6.85
C GLU A 153 19.30 13.03 -7.22
N ILE A 154 20.11 12.53 -6.28
CA ILE A 154 20.83 11.27 -6.47
C ILE A 154 19.82 10.10 -6.55
N SER A 155 18.82 10.07 -5.67
CA SER A 155 17.74 9.09 -5.67
C SER A 155 17.00 9.04 -7.01
N LYS A 156 16.67 10.20 -7.58
CA LYS A 156 16.04 10.28 -8.89
C LYS A 156 16.94 9.75 -10.01
N ALA A 157 18.22 10.08 -9.97
CA ALA A 157 19.19 9.61 -10.96
C ALA A 157 19.37 8.08 -10.89
N GLU A 158 19.52 7.53 -9.68
CA GLU A 158 19.65 6.08 -9.46
C GLU A 158 18.39 5.33 -9.90
N ALA A 159 17.21 5.79 -9.49
CA ALA A 159 15.93 5.20 -9.89
C ALA A 159 15.71 5.33 -11.41
N GLY A 160 16.04 6.47 -12.00
CA GLY A 160 15.97 6.68 -13.45
C GLY A 160 16.85 5.71 -14.25
N ALA A 161 18.06 5.42 -13.74
CA ALA A 161 18.93 4.40 -14.32
C ALA A 161 18.31 3.01 -14.26
N ILE A 162 17.68 2.65 -13.12
CA ILE A 162 16.93 1.39 -12.97
C ILE A 162 15.75 1.34 -13.94
N PHE A 163 14.94 2.41 -14.05
CA PHE A 163 13.82 2.44 -15.00
C PHE A 163 14.26 2.31 -16.45
N SER A 164 15.39 2.94 -16.82
CA SER A 164 16.00 2.77 -18.13
C SER A 164 16.38 1.31 -18.36
N HIS A 165 17.03 0.67 -17.40
CA HIS A 165 17.41 -0.73 -17.47
C HIS A 165 16.18 -1.65 -17.57
N LEU A 166 15.15 -1.43 -16.74
CA LEU A 166 13.89 -2.18 -16.82
C LEU A 166 13.21 -2.07 -18.19
N ASN A 167 13.30 -0.92 -18.87
CA ASN A 167 12.79 -0.78 -20.22
C ASN A 167 13.58 -1.61 -21.24
N LEU A 168 14.88 -1.83 -21.05
CA LEU A 168 15.66 -2.74 -21.88
C LEU A 168 15.28 -4.20 -21.61
N ILE A 169 15.18 -4.59 -20.35
CA ILE A 169 14.76 -5.94 -19.93
C ILE A 169 13.32 -6.25 -20.41
N LYS A 170 12.44 -5.25 -20.37
CA LYS A 170 11.09 -5.32 -20.92
C LYS A 170 11.09 -5.68 -22.41
N GLN A 171 11.97 -5.07 -23.21
CA GLN A 171 12.09 -5.36 -24.64
C GLN A 171 12.53 -6.82 -24.90
N ALA A 172 13.35 -7.37 -24.02
CA ALA A 172 13.74 -8.77 -24.03
C ALA A 172 12.66 -9.72 -23.48
N ASN A 173 11.51 -9.18 -23.02
CA ASN A 173 10.37 -9.93 -22.50
C ASN A 173 10.68 -10.74 -21.22
N LEU A 174 11.65 -10.30 -20.43
CA LEU A 174 12.11 -11.00 -19.23
C LEU A 174 11.38 -10.59 -17.95
N LEU A 175 10.51 -9.56 -18.00
CA LEU A 175 9.78 -9.08 -16.82
C LEU A 175 8.45 -9.79 -16.56
N LYS A 176 8.02 -10.74 -17.37
CA LYS A 176 6.67 -11.35 -17.29
C LYS A 176 6.33 -12.03 -15.96
N HIS A 177 7.32 -12.51 -15.24
CA HIS A 177 7.14 -13.14 -13.93
C HIS A 177 7.54 -12.24 -12.77
N TRP A 178 7.93 -10.99 -13.06
CA TRP A 178 8.35 -10.02 -12.05
C TRP A 178 7.21 -9.13 -11.61
N ILE A 179 7.15 -8.89 -10.31
CA ILE A 179 6.39 -7.79 -9.70
C ILE A 179 7.37 -6.66 -9.44
N ILE A 180 7.11 -5.52 -10.03
CA ILE A 180 7.89 -4.30 -9.79
C ILE A 180 7.08 -3.42 -8.84
N ILE A 181 7.69 -3.01 -7.73
CA ILE A 181 7.06 -2.15 -6.73
C ILE A 181 7.89 -0.87 -6.63
N VAL A 182 7.22 0.27 -6.71
CA VAL A 182 7.88 1.58 -6.62
C VAL A 182 7.24 2.37 -5.49
N GLU A 183 7.99 2.61 -4.42
CA GLU A 183 7.58 3.46 -3.31
C GLU A 183 7.79 4.93 -3.65
N GLU A 184 6.97 5.81 -3.06
CA GLU A 184 6.99 7.26 -3.32
C GLU A 184 7.00 7.60 -4.81
N ALA A 185 6.20 6.84 -5.60
CA ALA A 185 6.21 6.87 -7.06
C ALA A 185 6.01 8.28 -7.65
N HIS A 186 5.36 9.20 -6.92
CA HIS A 186 5.20 10.60 -7.34
C HIS A 186 6.54 11.33 -7.52
N ARG A 187 7.61 10.89 -6.87
CA ARG A 187 8.95 11.49 -7.02
C ARG A 187 9.53 11.28 -8.43
N PHE A 188 9.04 10.28 -9.15
CA PHE A 188 9.57 9.86 -10.45
C PHE A 188 8.65 10.20 -11.61
N GLN A 189 7.57 10.93 -11.39
CA GLN A 189 6.55 11.25 -12.41
C GLN A 189 7.09 12.04 -13.63
N GLU A 190 8.22 12.72 -13.48
CA GLU A 190 8.88 13.45 -14.57
C GLU A 190 9.85 12.58 -15.37
N ASP A 191 10.19 11.39 -14.86
CA ASP A 191 11.09 10.46 -15.54
C ASP A 191 10.38 9.78 -16.71
N ARG A 192 10.93 9.91 -17.93
CA ARG A 192 10.34 9.36 -19.16
C ARG A 192 10.35 7.83 -19.17
N ASN A 193 11.41 7.21 -18.60
CA ASN A 193 11.53 5.76 -18.56
C ASN A 193 10.54 5.17 -17.56
N PHE A 194 10.33 5.84 -16.42
CA PHE A 194 9.29 5.47 -15.48
C PHE A 194 7.89 5.56 -16.11
N ASN A 195 7.58 6.65 -16.78
CA ASN A 195 6.29 6.82 -17.45
C ASN A 195 6.05 5.78 -18.55
N SER A 196 7.10 5.42 -19.32
CA SER A 196 7.04 4.33 -20.31
C SER A 196 6.75 2.98 -19.62
N LEU A 197 7.43 2.69 -18.51
CA LEU A 197 7.18 1.48 -17.73
C LEU A 197 5.74 1.40 -17.23
N VAL A 198 5.21 2.49 -16.66
CA VAL A 198 3.82 2.56 -16.18
C VAL A 198 2.81 2.37 -17.31
N ALA A 199 3.01 3.04 -18.45
CA ALA A 199 2.08 2.98 -19.57
C ALA A 199 1.96 1.57 -20.19
N GLU A 200 3.04 0.80 -20.15
CA GLU A 200 3.13 -0.49 -20.83
C GLU A 200 3.23 -1.71 -19.89
N ALA A 201 3.24 -1.48 -18.56
CA ALA A 201 3.45 -2.52 -17.56
C ALA A 201 2.59 -3.77 -17.79
N ARG A 202 1.30 -3.59 -18.11
CA ARG A 202 0.35 -4.68 -18.37
C ARG A 202 0.78 -5.67 -19.45
N LYS A 203 1.69 -5.26 -20.33
CA LYS A 203 2.15 -6.11 -21.44
C LYS A 203 3.38 -6.94 -21.06
N PHE A 204 4.19 -6.46 -20.12
CA PHE A 204 5.56 -6.94 -19.92
C PHE A 204 5.88 -7.39 -18.50
N THR A 205 5.11 -7.03 -17.50
CA THR A 205 5.33 -7.42 -16.10
C THR A 205 4.17 -8.29 -15.60
N LYS A 206 4.44 -9.15 -14.62
CA LYS A 206 3.36 -9.82 -13.88
C LYS A 206 2.49 -8.77 -13.20
N LYS A 207 3.13 -7.78 -12.56
CA LYS A 207 2.45 -6.66 -11.93
C LYS A 207 3.37 -5.47 -11.73
N LEU A 208 2.83 -4.27 -11.88
CA LEU A 208 3.45 -3.02 -11.41
C LEU A 208 2.60 -2.46 -10.27
N ILE A 209 3.23 -2.21 -9.13
CA ILE A 209 2.61 -1.64 -7.94
C ILE A 209 3.29 -0.30 -7.65
N LEU A 210 2.51 0.76 -7.60
CA LEU A 210 2.97 2.11 -7.29
C LEU A 210 2.41 2.51 -5.93
N ILE A 211 3.28 2.97 -5.04
CA ILE A 211 2.91 3.45 -3.71
C ILE A 211 3.16 4.95 -3.67
N THR A 212 2.14 5.73 -3.35
CA THR A 212 2.26 7.18 -3.36
C THR A 212 1.22 7.86 -2.47
N ALA A 213 1.51 9.06 -2.01
CA ALA A 213 0.53 9.95 -1.41
C ALA A 213 -0.27 10.72 -2.46
N ASP A 214 0.34 11.03 -3.61
CA ASP A 214 -0.29 11.73 -4.74
C ASP A 214 -0.57 10.78 -5.91
N TRP A 215 -1.85 10.64 -6.29
CA TRP A 215 -2.33 9.70 -7.29
C TRP A 215 -2.79 10.36 -8.61
N LYS A 216 -2.98 11.67 -8.62
CA LYS A 216 -3.54 12.41 -9.78
C LYS A 216 -2.83 12.15 -11.11
N PRO A 217 -1.49 12.06 -11.17
CA PRO A 217 -0.78 11.86 -12.44
C PRO A 217 -1.16 10.57 -13.18
N TRP A 218 -1.70 9.58 -12.45
CA TRP A 218 -2.00 8.24 -12.99
C TRP A 218 -3.50 7.93 -13.06
N ASP A 219 -4.35 8.93 -12.85
CA ASP A 219 -5.81 8.76 -12.92
C ASP A 219 -6.23 8.16 -14.27
N GLY A 220 -7.07 7.12 -14.20
CA GLY A 220 -7.49 6.35 -15.37
C GLY A 220 -6.46 5.37 -15.95
N LYS A 221 -5.17 5.41 -15.55
CA LYS A 221 -4.11 4.52 -16.03
C LYS A 221 -3.85 3.32 -15.12
N ALA A 222 -4.25 3.39 -13.87
CA ALA A 222 -4.00 2.40 -12.84
C ALA A 222 -5.29 2.07 -12.08
N ILE A 223 -5.30 0.90 -11.43
CA ILE A 223 -6.32 0.59 -10.42
C ILE A 223 -5.91 1.25 -9.13
N ILE A 224 -6.78 2.07 -8.59
CA ILE A 224 -6.53 2.77 -7.32
C ILE A 224 -6.93 1.86 -6.17
N TYR A 225 -6.00 1.60 -5.29
CA TYR A 225 -6.20 0.88 -4.05
C TYR A 225 -5.95 1.81 -2.86
N LYS A 226 -6.94 1.95 -2.00
CA LYS A 226 -6.78 2.66 -0.74
C LYS A 226 -6.73 1.61 0.35
N PRO A 227 -5.63 1.52 1.13
CA PRO A 227 -5.64 0.66 2.31
C PRO A 227 -6.84 1.01 3.20
N PRO A 228 -7.44 0.04 3.86
CA PRO A 228 -8.47 0.32 4.85
C PRO A 228 -7.88 1.25 5.91
N GLN A 229 -8.52 2.39 6.09
CA GLN A 229 -8.19 3.36 7.14
C GLN A 229 -8.60 2.82 8.50
#